data_6dbf922b2ecba123d23b978b5baf960b
#
_entry.id   6dbf922b2ecba123d23b978b5baf960b
#
_cell.length_a   1.000
_cell.length_b   1.000
_cell.length_c   1.000
_cell.angle_alpha   90.00
_cell.angle_beta   90.00
_cell.angle_gamma   90.00
#
_symmetry.space_group_name_H-M   'P 1'
#
loop_
_entity.id
_entity.type
_entity.pdbx_description
1 polymer ?
#
loop_
_entity_poly.entity_id
_entity_poly.type
_entity_poly.pdbx_seq_one_letter_code
_entity_poly.pdbx_strand_id
1 'polypeptide(L)'
;MDIKTYIEQNKDRFLSELFELLRMPSISADSAYKSSIEATAQWVKEALLKAGCDKAEICPTEGNPVVYGEKHVGDNLPTVLVYGHYDVQPAVPLELWDTDPFEPVIKKTETHPDGAIFARGACDDKGQMFMHVKALEYMVKEGKLPCNVKFMIEGEEEVGSKNLGAFVHANREKLKNDIILISDTSIIANDVPSVTLRLRGLSYVEVELTGPNRDLHSGVYGGAVENPVTVLSQMIAKLYDEKNRITIPHFYDKVKELLPEERHMFAQTPFSLEAYNKDLGIAEAKHEEGYSVLESATIRPALDVNGIWGGYTGEGAKTIIPSKAYAKISMRLVPDQDSKEVVSLFTQYFEQIAPKGVTVKVKDLSGGPAYAMDIENKGYKAAEKAMEKTFGKAPIPAAEGGSIPIVALFEKELGTKSILMGFGLDSDLIHSPNEHYGLFNFFKGIETIPYFYEYYVKSEK
;
A
#
# COMPACT_ATOMS: atom_id res chain seq x y z
N MET A 1 13.73 4.46 -32.61
CA MET A 1 13.45 5.79 -31.97
C MET A 1 13.86 5.70 -30.51
N ASP A 2 14.28 6.82 -29.85
CA ASP A 2 14.44 6.83 -28.39
C ASP A 2 13.09 7.02 -27.69
N ILE A 3 13.03 6.67 -26.39
CA ILE A 3 11.78 6.68 -25.66
C ILE A 3 11.16 8.07 -25.49
N LYS A 4 11.98 9.11 -25.29
CA LYS A 4 11.48 10.49 -25.13
C LYS A 4 10.78 10.97 -26.38
N THR A 5 11.41 10.77 -27.53
CA THR A 5 10.82 11.09 -28.84
C THR A 5 9.52 10.30 -29.07
N TYR A 6 9.48 9.03 -28.67
CA TYR A 6 8.28 8.22 -28.81
C TYR A 6 7.14 8.74 -27.91
N ILE A 7 7.43 9.11 -26.66
CA ILE A 7 6.45 9.71 -25.76
C ILE A 7 5.89 11.00 -26.36
N GLU A 8 6.73 11.93 -26.79
CA GLU A 8 6.29 13.21 -27.37
C GLU A 8 5.40 13.03 -28.59
N GLN A 9 5.69 12.06 -29.45
CA GLN A 9 4.87 11.77 -30.64
C GLN A 9 3.53 11.09 -30.32
N ASN A 10 3.38 10.47 -29.13
CA ASN A 10 2.19 9.71 -28.76
C ASN A 10 1.48 10.25 -27.51
N LYS A 11 1.91 11.38 -26.98
CA LYS A 11 1.44 11.96 -25.73
C LYS A 11 -0.08 12.08 -25.65
N ASP A 12 -0.69 12.70 -26.67
CA ASP A 12 -2.14 12.92 -26.70
C ASP A 12 -2.91 11.59 -26.78
N ARG A 13 -2.39 10.63 -27.54
CA ARG A 13 -2.98 9.29 -27.62
C ARG A 13 -2.90 8.56 -26.29
N PHE A 14 -1.75 8.61 -25.60
CA PHE A 14 -1.58 7.98 -24.30
C PHE A 14 -2.54 8.56 -23.27
N LEU A 15 -2.70 9.88 -23.25
CA LEU A 15 -3.67 10.55 -22.37
C LEU A 15 -5.11 10.19 -22.73
N SER A 16 -5.46 10.14 -24.02
CA SER A 16 -6.80 9.75 -24.46
C SER A 16 -7.14 8.33 -24.01
N GLU A 17 -6.22 7.37 -24.18
CA GLU A 17 -6.41 5.98 -23.77
C GLU A 17 -6.48 5.84 -22.24
N LEU A 18 -5.66 6.58 -21.49
CA LEU A 18 -5.77 6.63 -20.03
C LEU A 18 -7.11 7.21 -19.58
N PHE A 19 -7.59 8.26 -20.24
CA PHE A 19 -8.89 8.88 -19.92
C PHE A 19 -10.07 7.93 -20.17
N GLU A 20 -9.99 7.09 -21.22
CA GLU A 20 -10.98 6.03 -21.44
C GLU A 20 -11.02 5.06 -20.24
N LEU A 21 -9.85 4.64 -19.72
CA LEU A 21 -9.74 3.76 -18.58
C LEU A 21 -10.25 4.41 -17.28
N LEU A 22 -9.95 5.69 -17.07
CA LEU A 22 -10.37 6.44 -15.88
C LEU A 22 -11.88 6.70 -15.83
N ARG A 23 -12.55 6.78 -17.00
CA ARG A 23 -14.01 6.91 -17.08
C ARG A 23 -14.77 5.64 -16.65
N MET A 24 -14.09 4.53 -16.45
CA MET A 24 -14.70 3.29 -16.02
C MET A 24 -14.71 3.21 -14.48
N PRO A 25 -15.86 3.36 -13.79
CA PRO A 25 -15.93 3.36 -12.33
C PRO A 25 -15.84 1.92 -11.79
N SER A 26 -14.64 1.36 -11.77
CA SER A 26 -14.37 -0.01 -11.30
C SER A 26 -14.25 -0.09 -9.78
N ILE A 27 -15.27 0.36 -9.06
CA ILE A 27 -15.30 0.37 -7.59
C ILE A 27 -15.53 -1.06 -7.08
N SER A 28 -14.49 -1.68 -6.51
CA SER A 28 -14.56 -3.08 -6.02
C SER A 28 -15.36 -3.26 -4.73
N ALA A 29 -15.47 -2.21 -3.92
CA ALA A 29 -16.18 -2.24 -2.64
C ALA A 29 -17.71 -2.25 -2.77
N ASP A 30 -18.27 -2.02 -3.98
CA ASP A 30 -19.71 -1.93 -4.21
C ASP A 30 -20.14 -2.83 -5.37
N SER A 31 -21.01 -3.81 -5.06
CA SER A 31 -21.53 -4.77 -6.03
C SER A 31 -22.32 -4.16 -7.17
N ALA A 32 -22.80 -2.91 -7.04
CA ALA A 32 -23.48 -2.19 -8.11
C ALA A 32 -22.54 -1.90 -9.31
N TYR A 33 -21.24 -1.88 -9.08
CA TYR A 33 -20.21 -1.63 -10.12
C TYR A 33 -19.65 -2.90 -10.76
N LYS A 34 -20.20 -4.08 -10.48
CA LYS A 34 -19.69 -5.36 -11.02
C LYS A 34 -19.55 -5.35 -12.54
N SER A 35 -20.53 -4.84 -13.26
CA SER A 35 -20.47 -4.73 -14.72
C SER A 35 -19.36 -3.79 -15.20
N SER A 36 -19.10 -2.71 -14.46
CA SER A 36 -18.01 -1.80 -14.76
C SER A 36 -16.64 -2.45 -14.51
N ILE A 37 -16.50 -3.24 -13.46
CA ILE A 37 -15.28 -4.03 -13.19
C ILE A 37 -15.02 -5.01 -14.33
N GLU A 38 -16.03 -5.76 -14.77
CA GLU A 38 -15.91 -6.70 -15.90
C GLU A 38 -15.54 -5.99 -17.21
N ALA A 39 -16.15 -4.83 -17.47
CA ALA A 39 -15.82 -4.00 -18.64
C ALA A 39 -14.39 -3.46 -18.55
N THR A 40 -13.95 -3.04 -17.36
CA THR A 40 -12.58 -2.55 -17.14
C THR A 40 -11.55 -3.67 -17.34
N ALA A 41 -11.82 -4.88 -16.83
CA ALA A 41 -10.97 -6.05 -17.07
C ALA A 41 -10.85 -6.37 -18.58
N GLN A 42 -11.95 -6.27 -19.32
CA GLN A 42 -11.94 -6.46 -20.77
C GLN A 42 -11.11 -5.38 -21.47
N TRP A 43 -11.26 -4.12 -21.07
CA TRP A 43 -10.47 -3.00 -21.62
C TRP A 43 -8.96 -3.20 -21.37
N VAL A 44 -8.57 -3.57 -20.14
CA VAL A 44 -7.16 -3.85 -19.78
C VAL A 44 -6.59 -4.98 -20.61
N LYS A 45 -7.34 -6.08 -20.79
CA LYS A 45 -6.95 -7.19 -21.66
C LYS A 45 -6.69 -6.72 -23.09
N GLU A 46 -7.59 -5.91 -23.67
CA GLU A 46 -7.45 -5.37 -25.03
C GLU A 46 -6.25 -4.42 -25.13
N ALA A 47 -6.02 -3.59 -24.10
CA ALA A 47 -4.86 -2.70 -24.04
C ALA A 47 -3.53 -3.47 -24.02
N LEU A 48 -3.45 -4.58 -23.30
CA LEU A 48 -2.27 -5.47 -23.28
C LEU A 48 -2.01 -6.11 -24.66
N LEU A 49 -3.05 -6.61 -25.34
CA LEU A 49 -2.93 -7.14 -26.70
C LEU A 49 -2.47 -6.06 -27.69
N LYS A 50 -3.06 -4.86 -27.60
CA LYS A 50 -2.70 -3.71 -28.44
C LYS A 50 -1.25 -3.24 -28.19
N ALA A 51 -0.77 -3.35 -26.95
CA ALA A 51 0.62 -3.06 -26.60
C ALA A 51 1.62 -4.10 -27.09
N GLY A 52 1.15 -5.24 -27.59
CA GLY A 52 1.98 -6.28 -28.21
C GLY A 52 2.20 -7.53 -27.38
N CYS A 53 1.41 -7.78 -26.34
CA CYS A 53 1.34 -9.08 -25.71
C CYS A 53 0.93 -10.15 -26.72
N ASP A 54 1.59 -11.29 -26.69
CA ASP A 54 1.26 -12.45 -27.54
C ASP A 54 -0.05 -13.11 -27.09
N LYS A 55 -0.35 -12.97 -25.79
CA LYS A 55 -1.54 -13.50 -25.14
C LYS A 55 -2.01 -12.54 -24.05
N ALA A 56 -3.33 -12.35 -23.95
CA ALA A 56 -3.97 -11.77 -22.77
C ALA A 56 -5.31 -12.44 -22.52
N GLU A 57 -5.63 -12.71 -21.26
CA GLU A 57 -6.84 -13.41 -20.85
C GLU A 57 -7.40 -12.87 -19.52
N ILE A 58 -8.71 -12.98 -19.38
CA ILE A 58 -9.40 -12.68 -18.11
C ILE A 58 -9.51 -14.00 -17.35
N CYS A 59 -8.87 -14.06 -16.20
CA CYS A 59 -8.84 -15.23 -15.35
C CYS A 59 -9.91 -15.06 -14.24
N PRO A 60 -10.91 -15.92 -14.16
CA PRO A 60 -11.94 -15.82 -13.13
C PRO A 60 -11.36 -16.15 -11.75
N THR A 61 -11.89 -15.49 -10.72
CA THR A 61 -11.69 -15.80 -9.31
C THR A 61 -13.07 -16.00 -8.65
N GLU A 62 -13.12 -16.26 -7.35
CA GLU A 62 -14.40 -16.24 -6.60
C GLU A 62 -14.96 -14.82 -6.43
N GLY A 63 -14.15 -13.79 -6.68
CA GLY A 63 -14.51 -12.38 -6.67
C GLY A 63 -14.36 -11.73 -8.03
N ASN A 64 -13.60 -10.63 -8.08
CA ASN A 64 -13.31 -9.93 -9.32
C ASN A 64 -12.17 -10.60 -10.09
N PRO A 65 -12.21 -10.63 -11.44
CA PRO A 65 -11.24 -11.37 -12.22
C PRO A 65 -9.84 -10.72 -12.20
N VAL A 66 -8.82 -11.55 -12.43
CA VAL A 66 -7.46 -11.12 -12.72
C VAL A 66 -7.25 -11.08 -14.23
N VAL A 67 -6.65 -10.01 -14.74
CA VAL A 67 -6.21 -9.93 -16.13
C VAL A 67 -4.76 -10.37 -16.22
N TYR A 68 -4.51 -11.46 -16.97
CA TYR A 68 -3.17 -11.94 -17.27
C TYR A 68 -2.77 -11.53 -18.68
N GLY A 69 -1.52 -11.10 -18.86
CA GLY A 69 -0.92 -10.82 -20.16
C GLY A 69 0.49 -11.38 -20.24
N GLU A 70 0.95 -11.70 -21.45
CA GLU A 70 2.29 -12.24 -21.67
C GLU A 70 2.88 -11.77 -22.99
N LYS A 71 4.12 -11.30 -22.94
CA LYS A 71 5.02 -11.10 -24.09
C LYS A 71 6.24 -11.98 -23.92
N HIS A 72 6.32 -13.01 -24.74
CA HIS A 72 7.47 -13.90 -24.79
C HIS A 72 8.48 -13.44 -25.84
N VAL A 73 9.75 -13.34 -25.47
CA VAL A 73 10.85 -12.91 -26.35
C VAL A 73 11.85 -14.05 -26.57
N GLY A 74 12.04 -14.89 -25.57
CA GLY A 74 12.94 -16.05 -25.69
C GLY A 74 13.04 -16.87 -24.40
N ASP A 75 13.25 -18.21 -24.57
CA ASP A 75 13.26 -19.18 -23.46
C ASP A 75 14.40 -18.98 -22.46
N ASN A 76 15.52 -18.41 -22.90
CA ASN A 76 16.72 -18.19 -22.08
C ASN A 76 16.83 -16.75 -21.56
N LEU A 77 15.78 -15.98 -21.67
CA LEU A 77 15.73 -14.61 -21.16
C LEU A 77 14.97 -14.54 -19.83
N PRO A 78 15.37 -13.67 -18.92
CA PRO A 78 14.64 -13.50 -17.67
C PRO A 78 13.22 -13.01 -17.91
N THR A 79 12.34 -13.33 -16.99
CA THR A 79 10.93 -12.95 -17.00
C THR A 79 10.64 -11.95 -15.89
N VAL A 80 10.13 -10.78 -16.25
CA VAL A 80 9.62 -9.79 -15.32
C VAL A 80 8.10 -9.93 -15.23
N LEU A 81 7.56 -10.11 -14.03
CA LEU A 81 6.13 -10.08 -13.77
C LEU A 81 5.76 -8.67 -13.30
N VAL A 82 4.94 -7.96 -14.07
CA VAL A 82 4.36 -6.68 -13.69
C VAL A 82 3.07 -6.95 -12.93
N TYR A 83 2.95 -6.36 -11.74
CA TYR A 83 1.73 -6.36 -10.97
C TYR A 83 1.17 -4.94 -10.89
N GLY A 84 -0.16 -4.84 -10.87
CA GLY A 84 -0.93 -3.64 -10.61
C GLY A 84 -2.40 -4.01 -10.42
N HIS A 85 -3.26 -3.01 -10.22
CA HIS A 85 -4.70 -3.24 -10.10
C HIS A 85 -5.51 -2.27 -10.96
N TYR A 86 -6.73 -2.68 -11.31
CA TYR A 86 -7.65 -1.88 -12.12
C TYR A 86 -8.90 -1.45 -11.36
N ASP A 87 -9.12 -1.97 -10.15
CA ASP A 87 -10.17 -1.49 -9.27
C ASP A 87 -9.77 -0.19 -8.56
N VAL A 88 -10.74 0.49 -8.00
CA VAL A 88 -10.55 1.80 -7.35
C VAL A 88 -11.42 1.92 -6.12
N GLN A 89 -11.01 2.78 -5.18
CA GLN A 89 -11.79 3.18 -4.02
C GLN A 89 -13.10 3.90 -4.42
N PRO A 90 -14.14 3.82 -3.58
CA PRO A 90 -15.32 4.68 -3.72
C PRO A 90 -14.95 6.16 -3.76
N ALA A 91 -15.62 6.93 -4.62
CA ALA A 91 -15.38 8.35 -4.77
C ALA A 91 -16.21 9.22 -3.80
N VAL A 92 -16.64 8.68 -2.67
CA VAL A 92 -17.42 9.40 -1.65
C VAL A 92 -16.50 10.09 -0.63
N PRO A 93 -16.89 11.27 -0.11
CA PRO A 93 -18.12 12.01 -0.43
C PRO A 93 -17.97 12.84 -1.72
N LEU A 94 -18.96 12.71 -2.62
CA LEU A 94 -18.92 13.34 -3.96
C LEU A 94 -18.93 14.87 -3.91
N GLU A 95 -19.53 15.44 -2.88
CA GLU A 95 -19.63 16.90 -2.68
C GLU A 95 -18.28 17.59 -2.40
N LEU A 96 -17.22 16.81 -2.11
CA LEU A 96 -15.87 17.33 -1.89
C LEU A 96 -15.00 17.25 -3.15
N TRP A 97 -15.52 16.73 -4.25
CA TRP A 97 -14.81 16.74 -5.52
C TRP A 97 -15.06 18.03 -6.29
N ASP A 98 -14.00 18.66 -6.77
CA ASP A 98 -14.08 19.85 -7.62
C ASP A 98 -14.60 19.55 -9.03
N THR A 99 -14.44 18.31 -9.49
CA THR A 99 -14.87 17.78 -10.79
C THR A 99 -15.41 16.36 -10.61
N ASP A 100 -16.19 15.87 -11.56
CA ASP A 100 -16.65 14.48 -11.54
C ASP A 100 -15.45 13.52 -11.42
N PRO A 101 -15.41 12.62 -10.43
CA PRO A 101 -14.29 11.72 -10.19
C PRO A 101 -14.02 10.73 -11.35
N PHE A 102 -14.99 10.51 -12.23
CA PHE A 102 -14.85 9.62 -13.39
C PHE A 102 -14.89 10.34 -14.72
N GLU A 103 -14.75 11.68 -14.71
CA GLU A 103 -14.52 12.48 -15.91
C GLU A 103 -13.16 13.19 -15.77
N PRO A 104 -12.06 12.56 -16.23
CA PRO A 104 -10.71 13.04 -16.00
C PRO A 104 -10.48 14.41 -16.64
N VAL A 105 -9.88 15.31 -15.87
CA VAL A 105 -9.51 16.65 -16.32
C VAL A 105 -8.05 16.95 -15.97
N ILE A 106 -7.39 17.77 -16.78
CA ILE A 106 -6.02 18.22 -16.50
C ILE A 106 -6.10 19.62 -15.88
N LYS A 107 -5.50 19.76 -14.68
CA LYS A 107 -5.34 21.04 -13.98
C LYS A 107 -3.89 21.21 -13.54
N LYS A 108 -3.41 22.44 -13.51
CA LYS A 108 -2.09 22.78 -12.93
C LYS A 108 -2.22 22.99 -11.44
N THR A 109 -1.25 22.51 -10.70
CA THR A 109 -1.11 22.75 -9.27
C THR A 109 0.30 23.28 -8.98
N GLU A 110 0.56 23.67 -7.75
CA GLU A 110 1.91 24.07 -7.32
C GLU A 110 2.89 22.91 -7.45
N THR A 111 2.48 21.70 -7.05
CA THR A 111 3.28 20.47 -7.14
C THR A 111 3.44 19.97 -8.59
N HIS A 112 2.42 20.20 -9.43
CA HIS A 112 2.38 19.75 -10.83
C HIS A 112 2.21 20.95 -11.79
N PRO A 113 3.26 21.76 -12.00
CA PRO A 113 3.18 22.95 -12.85
C PRO A 113 2.93 22.63 -14.33
N ASP A 114 3.28 21.42 -14.77
CA ASP A 114 2.97 20.91 -16.14
C ASP A 114 1.55 20.36 -16.27
N GLY A 115 0.86 20.19 -15.14
CA GLY A 115 -0.48 19.65 -15.03
C GLY A 115 -0.53 18.30 -14.32
N ALA A 116 -1.70 18.01 -13.74
CA ALA A 116 -2.06 16.71 -13.19
C ALA A 116 -3.43 16.28 -13.69
N ILE A 117 -3.62 14.98 -13.81
CA ILE A 117 -4.88 14.32 -14.20
C ILE A 117 -5.70 14.13 -12.93
N PHE A 118 -6.83 14.83 -12.81
CA PHE A 118 -7.74 14.71 -11.68
C PHE A 118 -8.83 13.71 -12.03
N ALA A 119 -8.80 12.55 -11.38
CA ALA A 119 -9.82 11.51 -11.42
C ALA A 119 -9.56 10.45 -10.36
N ARG A 120 -10.57 9.70 -9.94
CA ARG A 120 -10.39 8.50 -9.11
C ARG A 120 -9.65 7.41 -9.92
N GLY A 121 -8.60 6.82 -9.31
CA GLY A 121 -7.73 5.85 -9.97
C GLY A 121 -6.64 6.48 -10.83
N ALA A 122 -6.51 7.81 -10.85
CA ALA A 122 -5.50 8.48 -11.67
C ALA A 122 -4.07 8.13 -11.21
N CYS A 123 -3.83 8.08 -9.91
CA CYS A 123 -2.56 7.65 -9.31
C CYS A 123 -2.63 6.21 -8.84
N ASP A 124 -3.71 5.82 -8.20
CA ASP A 124 -3.91 4.55 -7.52
C ASP A 124 -4.99 3.70 -8.21
N ASP A 125 -4.65 2.70 -9.01
CA ASP A 125 -3.35 2.38 -9.61
C ASP A 125 -3.43 2.42 -11.14
N LYS A 126 -4.61 2.78 -11.73
CA LYS A 126 -4.83 2.76 -13.18
C LYS A 126 -3.77 3.54 -13.96
N GLY A 127 -3.40 4.74 -13.45
CA GLY A 127 -2.37 5.55 -14.10
C GLY A 127 -1.01 4.89 -14.04
N GLN A 128 -0.61 4.38 -12.88
CA GLN A 128 0.70 3.73 -12.70
C GLN A 128 0.76 2.36 -13.40
N MET A 129 -0.29 1.56 -13.32
CA MET A 129 -0.41 0.32 -14.07
C MET A 129 -0.30 0.57 -15.59
N PHE A 130 -0.96 1.62 -16.09
CA PHE A 130 -0.97 1.93 -17.52
C PHE A 130 0.37 2.39 -18.07
N MET A 131 1.26 2.95 -17.24
CA MET A 131 2.64 3.26 -17.62
C MET A 131 3.37 2.01 -18.13
N HIS A 132 3.19 0.87 -17.46
CA HIS A 132 3.79 -0.40 -17.87
C HIS A 132 3.28 -0.88 -19.21
N VAL A 133 1.99 -0.68 -19.49
CA VAL A 133 1.39 -1.03 -20.79
C VAL A 133 2.01 -0.18 -21.92
N LYS A 134 2.22 1.13 -21.68
CA LYS A 134 2.83 2.02 -22.66
C LYS A 134 4.33 1.81 -22.85
N ALA A 135 5.03 1.48 -21.77
CA ALA A 135 6.44 1.09 -21.83
C ALA A 135 6.63 -0.21 -22.65
N LEU A 136 5.77 -1.21 -22.44
CA LEU A 136 5.78 -2.44 -23.26
C LEU A 136 5.50 -2.12 -24.74
N GLU A 137 4.47 -1.32 -25.02
CA GLU A 137 4.13 -0.90 -26.39
C GLU A 137 5.34 -0.31 -27.13
N TYR A 138 6.05 0.62 -26.49
CA TYR A 138 7.28 1.18 -27.04
C TYR A 138 8.34 0.10 -27.32
N MET A 139 8.64 -0.74 -26.33
CA MET A 139 9.70 -1.74 -26.42
C MET A 139 9.42 -2.78 -27.51
N VAL A 140 8.18 -3.22 -27.63
CA VAL A 140 7.77 -4.17 -28.66
C VAL A 140 7.83 -3.53 -30.04
N LYS A 141 7.26 -2.31 -30.20
CA LYS A 141 7.22 -1.61 -31.48
C LYS A 141 8.60 -1.28 -32.03
N GLU A 142 9.55 -0.94 -31.16
CA GLU A 142 10.92 -0.64 -31.53
C GLU A 142 11.84 -1.88 -31.57
N GLY A 143 11.33 -3.08 -31.27
CA GLY A 143 12.10 -4.32 -31.23
C GLY A 143 13.21 -4.31 -30.17
N LYS A 144 13.00 -3.65 -29.06
CA LYS A 144 14.02 -3.41 -28.00
C LYS A 144 13.77 -4.17 -26.71
N LEU A 145 12.70 -4.97 -26.62
CA LEU A 145 12.38 -5.69 -25.39
C LEU A 145 13.44 -6.76 -25.10
N PRO A 146 14.19 -6.65 -23.97
CA PRO A 146 15.33 -7.51 -23.71
C PRO A 146 14.99 -8.74 -22.86
N CYS A 147 13.75 -8.85 -22.35
CA CYS A 147 13.29 -9.90 -21.43
C CYS A 147 11.86 -10.31 -21.77
N ASN A 148 11.41 -11.41 -21.18
CA ASN A 148 10.00 -11.78 -21.21
C ASN A 148 9.25 -10.90 -20.19
N VAL A 149 8.03 -10.51 -20.51
CA VAL A 149 7.19 -9.71 -19.61
C VAL A 149 5.85 -10.38 -19.44
N LYS A 150 5.43 -10.54 -18.20
CA LYS A 150 4.09 -10.99 -17.82
C LYS A 150 3.38 -9.87 -17.06
N PHE A 151 2.07 -9.85 -17.18
CA PHE A 151 1.20 -8.96 -16.44
C PHE A 151 0.23 -9.77 -15.61
N MET A 152 0.03 -9.35 -14.36
CA MET A 152 -1.00 -9.82 -13.48
C MET A 152 -1.68 -8.60 -12.85
N ILE A 153 -2.84 -8.23 -13.40
CA ILE A 153 -3.56 -7.02 -13.00
C ILE A 153 -4.87 -7.45 -12.34
N GLU A 154 -5.00 -7.18 -11.03
CA GLU A 154 -6.16 -7.61 -10.25
C GLU A 154 -7.28 -6.57 -10.18
N GLY A 155 -8.44 -6.99 -9.69
CA GLY A 155 -9.63 -6.15 -9.51
C GLY A 155 -10.19 -6.17 -8.08
N GLU A 156 -9.38 -6.50 -7.07
CA GLU A 156 -9.77 -6.59 -5.66
C GLU A 156 -8.74 -6.01 -4.69
N GLU A 157 -7.74 -5.25 -5.16
CA GLU A 157 -6.70 -4.69 -4.29
C GLU A 157 -7.33 -3.83 -3.20
N GLU A 158 -8.21 -2.95 -3.59
CA GLU A 158 -8.86 -1.94 -2.75
C GLU A 158 -9.84 -2.52 -1.68
N VAL A 159 -10.11 -3.82 -1.77
CA VAL A 159 -10.88 -4.57 -0.76
C VAL A 159 -10.06 -5.69 -0.10
N GLY A 160 -8.71 -5.64 -0.27
CA GLY A 160 -7.73 -6.48 0.41
C GLY A 160 -7.45 -7.80 -0.28
N SER A 161 -7.56 -7.88 -1.61
CA SER A 161 -7.10 -8.99 -2.47
C SER A 161 -7.48 -10.39 -1.98
N LYS A 162 -8.71 -10.55 -1.51
CA LYS A 162 -9.16 -11.78 -0.79
C LYS A 162 -8.98 -13.06 -1.60
N ASN A 163 -9.15 -12.98 -2.92
CA ASN A 163 -9.09 -14.13 -3.81
C ASN A 163 -7.75 -14.27 -4.54
N LEU A 164 -6.88 -13.26 -4.46
CA LEU A 164 -5.60 -13.26 -5.16
C LEU A 164 -4.67 -14.38 -4.69
N GLY A 165 -4.63 -14.66 -3.38
CA GLY A 165 -3.79 -15.73 -2.84
C GLY A 165 -4.10 -17.10 -3.43
N ALA A 166 -5.39 -17.44 -3.54
CA ALA A 166 -5.85 -18.69 -4.17
C ALA A 166 -5.51 -18.72 -5.68
N PHE A 167 -5.69 -17.57 -6.36
CA PHE A 167 -5.35 -17.42 -7.77
C PHE A 167 -3.85 -17.64 -8.02
N VAL A 168 -2.97 -16.97 -7.27
CA VAL A 168 -1.51 -17.09 -7.39
C VAL A 168 -1.07 -18.53 -7.12
N HIS A 169 -1.60 -19.15 -6.05
CA HIS A 169 -1.30 -20.54 -5.72
C HIS A 169 -1.64 -21.50 -6.85
N ALA A 170 -2.84 -21.35 -7.44
CA ALA A 170 -3.30 -22.22 -8.54
C ALA A 170 -2.57 -21.96 -9.86
N ASN A 171 -1.96 -20.80 -10.05
CA ASN A 171 -1.34 -20.37 -11.30
C ASN A 171 0.19 -20.17 -11.20
N ARG A 172 0.87 -20.80 -10.23
CA ARG A 172 2.32 -20.63 -9.99
C ARG A 172 3.16 -20.83 -11.26
N GLU A 173 2.88 -21.88 -12.03
CA GLU A 173 3.61 -22.15 -13.28
C GLU A 173 3.38 -21.07 -14.34
N LYS A 174 2.12 -20.60 -14.49
CA LYS A 174 1.79 -19.51 -15.39
C LYS A 174 2.47 -18.21 -14.99
N LEU A 175 2.55 -17.93 -13.69
CA LEU A 175 3.11 -16.73 -13.09
C LEU A 175 4.62 -16.83 -12.82
N LYS A 176 5.26 -17.95 -13.16
CA LYS A 176 6.71 -18.11 -12.96
C LYS A 176 7.47 -16.93 -13.54
N ASN A 177 8.34 -16.35 -12.74
CA ASN A 177 9.10 -15.14 -13.05
C ASN A 177 10.42 -15.12 -12.28
N ASP A 178 11.32 -14.21 -12.63
CA ASP A 178 12.60 -13.99 -11.96
C ASP A 178 12.57 -12.79 -11.03
N ILE A 179 11.67 -11.82 -11.30
CA ILE A 179 11.45 -10.64 -10.50
C ILE A 179 10.03 -10.09 -10.71
N ILE A 180 9.47 -9.45 -9.71
CA ILE A 180 8.18 -8.76 -9.80
C ILE A 180 8.43 -7.26 -9.78
N LEU A 181 7.76 -6.51 -10.65
CA LEU A 181 7.82 -5.05 -10.72
C LEU A 181 6.44 -4.46 -10.41
N ILE A 182 6.40 -3.59 -9.43
CA ILE A 182 5.19 -2.94 -8.91
C ILE A 182 5.43 -1.44 -8.89
N SER A 183 4.48 -0.65 -9.40
CA SER A 183 4.55 0.81 -9.35
C SER A 183 3.50 1.45 -8.43
N ASP A 184 2.74 0.64 -7.71
CA ASP A 184 1.72 1.08 -6.75
C ASP A 184 2.35 1.62 -5.45
N THR A 185 3.22 2.62 -5.60
CA THR A 185 3.92 3.34 -4.53
C THR A 185 4.27 4.77 -4.99
N SER A 186 4.96 5.54 -4.13
CA SER A 186 5.30 6.94 -4.38
C SER A 186 6.80 7.17 -4.52
N ILE A 187 7.18 8.29 -5.18
CA ILE A 187 8.48 8.93 -5.03
C ILE A 187 8.37 10.06 -3.99
N ILE A 188 9.49 10.48 -3.42
CA ILE A 188 9.51 11.52 -2.39
C ILE A 188 9.08 12.87 -2.94
N ALA A 189 9.56 13.25 -4.11
CA ALA A 189 9.15 14.46 -4.83
C ALA A 189 9.53 14.34 -6.32
N ASN A 190 8.97 15.19 -7.17
CA ASN A 190 9.25 15.18 -8.62
C ASN A 190 10.74 15.32 -8.98
N ASP A 191 11.52 15.95 -8.12
CA ASP A 191 12.96 16.07 -8.27
C ASP A 191 13.76 15.20 -7.29
N VAL A 192 13.09 14.36 -6.48
CA VAL A 192 13.70 13.45 -5.50
C VAL A 192 13.18 12.04 -5.72
N PRO A 193 13.72 11.30 -6.72
CA PRO A 193 13.28 9.92 -6.97
C PRO A 193 13.61 9.02 -5.78
N SER A 194 12.78 8.02 -5.54
CA SER A 194 13.01 6.99 -4.53
C SER A 194 12.56 5.62 -5.01
N VAL A 195 13.13 4.59 -4.41
CA VAL A 195 12.69 3.19 -4.58
C VAL A 195 12.38 2.64 -3.20
N THR A 196 11.19 2.12 -3.02
CA THR A 196 10.74 1.61 -1.72
C THR A 196 11.39 0.27 -1.40
N LEU A 197 12.18 0.24 -0.33
CA LEU A 197 12.88 -0.95 0.15
C LEU A 197 12.14 -1.66 1.28
N ARG A 198 11.33 -0.95 2.03
CA ARG A 198 10.67 -1.49 3.24
C ARG A 198 9.21 -1.06 3.30
N LEU A 199 8.36 -2.02 3.66
CA LEU A 199 6.97 -1.80 4.03
C LEU A 199 6.76 -2.41 5.41
N ARG A 200 5.95 -1.77 6.25
CA ARG A 200 5.55 -2.37 7.52
C ARG A 200 4.50 -3.46 7.30
N GLY A 201 4.53 -4.46 8.17
CA GLY A 201 3.46 -5.44 8.30
C GLY A 201 2.30 -4.90 9.13
N LEU A 202 1.29 -5.73 9.33
CA LEU A 202 0.10 -5.40 10.09
C LEU A 202 -0.33 -6.57 10.97
N SER A 203 -0.75 -6.27 12.20
CA SER A 203 -1.64 -7.11 13.01
C SER A 203 -2.80 -6.26 13.46
N TYR A 204 -4.03 -6.70 13.22
CA TYR A 204 -5.22 -5.93 13.55
C TYR A 204 -6.17 -6.78 14.38
N VAL A 205 -6.51 -6.29 15.56
CA VAL A 205 -7.32 -7.02 16.53
C VAL A 205 -8.52 -6.21 17.00
N GLU A 206 -9.58 -6.93 17.39
CA GLU A 206 -10.70 -6.39 18.13
C GLU A 206 -10.70 -7.00 19.54
N VAL A 207 -10.76 -6.15 20.54
CA VAL A 207 -10.84 -6.51 21.95
C VAL A 207 -12.27 -6.34 22.43
N GLU A 208 -12.82 -7.37 23.08
CA GLU A 208 -14.05 -7.31 23.86
C GLU A 208 -13.69 -7.52 25.33
N LEU A 209 -14.02 -6.55 26.18
CA LEU A 209 -13.97 -6.66 27.62
C LEU A 209 -15.38 -6.87 28.15
N THR A 210 -15.61 -7.96 28.88
CA THR A 210 -16.90 -8.25 29.55
C THR A 210 -16.71 -8.18 31.05
N GLY A 211 -17.52 -7.33 31.71
CA GLY A 211 -17.61 -7.20 33.18
C GLY A 211 -18.87 -7.87 33.72
N PRO A 212 -19.82 -7.11 34.32
CA PRO A 212 -21.03 -7.67 34.88
C PRO A 212 -21.91 -8.29 33.78
N ASN A 213 -22.81 -9.19 34.15
CA ASN A 213 -23.68 -9.93 33.23
C ASN A 213 -24.77 -9.07 32.54
N ARG A 214 -24.89 -7.80 32.92
CA ARG A 214 -25.82 -6.79 32.37
C ARG A 214 -25.34 -5.41 32.75
N ASP A 215 -25.88 -4.38 32.13
CA ASP A 215 -25.67 -2.99 32.55
C ASP A 215 -26.26 -2.78 33.95
N LEU A 216 -25.50 -2.11 34.80
CA LEU A 216 -25.86 -1.87 36.20
C LEU A 216 -26.09 -0.40 36.48
N HIS A 217 -26.92 -0.09 37.49
CA HIS A 217 -27.11 1.29 37.97
C HIS A 217 -25.84 1.75 38.72
N SER A 218 -25.16 2.77 38.22
CA SER A 218 -23.88 3.24 38.79
C SER A 218 -24.00 3.80 40.21
N GLY A 219 -25.17 4.34 40.59
CA GLY A 219 -25.44 4.80 41.96
C GLY A 219 -25.59 3.66 42.99
N VAL A 220 -25.86 2.44 42.51
CA VAL A 220 -26.03 1.26 43.36
C VAL A 220 -24.74 0.41 43.45
N TYR A 221 -24.08 0.25 42.31
CA TYR A 221 -22.95 -0.66 42.16
C TYR A 221 -21.59 0.05 41.94
N GLY A 222 -21.60 1.39 41.77
CA GLY A 222 -20.38 2.18 41.56
C GLY A 222 -19.42 2.06 42.74
N GLY A 223 -18.15 1.87 42.45
CA GLY A 223 -17.11 1.64 43.48
C GLY A 223 -17.02 0.20 43.96
N ALA A 224 -17.99 -0.67 43.65
CA ALA A 224 -18.02 -2.09 44.07
C ALA A 224 -17.82 -3.08 42.93
N VAL A 225 -18.05 -2.63 41.68
CA VAL A 225 -17.96 -3.46 40.46
C VAL A 225 -17.05 -2.78 39.43
N GLU A 226 -16.21 -3.56 38.78
CA GLU A 226 -15.38 -3.04 37.67
C GLU A 226 -16.24 -2.50 36.53
N ASN A 227 -15.86 -1.33 36.04
CA ASN A 227 -16.47 -0.75 34.85
C ASN A 227 -15.61 -1.09 33.63
N PRO A 228 -16.10 -1.92 32.68
CA PRO A 228 -15.31 -2.34 31.53
C PRO A 228 -14.72 -1.19 30.69
N VAL A 229 -15.40 -0.06 30.54
CA VAL A 229 -14.87 1.11 29.82
C VAL A 229 -13.67 1.70 30.55
N THR A 230 -13.76 1.86 31.88
CA THR A 230 -12.66 2.36 32.71
C THR A 230 -11.47 1.40 32.67
N VAL A 231 -11.73 0.10 32.85
CA VAL A 231 -10.69 -0.94 32.81
C VAL A 231 -10.01 -0.97 31.43
N LEU A 232 -10.76 -0.96 30.34
CA LEU A 232 -10.20 -0.97 28.98
C LEU A 232 -9.31 0.24 28.74
N SER A 233 -9.75 1.44 29.16
CA SER A 233 -8.95 2.66 29.03
C SER A 233 -7.62 2.56 29.82
N GLN A 234 -7.66 2.00 31.02
CA GLN A 234 -6.45 1.77 31.83
C GLN A 234 -5.52 0.71 31.24
N MET A 235 -6.07 -0.33 30.63
CA MET A 235 -5.30 -1.36 29.93
C MET A 235 -4.61 -0.80 28.68
N ILE A 236 -5.34 0.00 27.88
CA ILE A 236 -4.80 0.69 26.71
C ILE A 236 -3.67 1.66 27.11
N ALA A 237 -3.85 2.41 28.18
CA ALA A 237 -2.83 3.34 28.66
C ALA A 237 -1.51 2.64 29.07
N LYS A 238 -1.54 1.33 29.34
CA LYS A 238 -0.36 0.53 29.65
C LYS A 238 0.37 -0.01 28.42
N LEU A 239 -0.15 0.19 27.21
CA LEU A 239 0.47 -0.31 25.97
C LEU A 239 1.73 0.46 25.55
N TYR A 240 1.93 1.65 26.10
CA TYR A 240 3.13 2.46 25.89
C TYR A 240 3.74 2.90 27.22
N ASP A 241 5.06 2.98 27.24
CA ASP A 241 5.80 3.61 28.34
C ASP A 241 6.02 5.12 28.08
N GLU A 242 6.72 5.77 29.02
CA GLU A 242 7.07 7.19 28.95
C GLU A 242 8.02 7.55 27.77
N LYS A 243 8.67 6.54 27.17
CA LYS A 243 9.57 6.65 26.03
C LYS A 243 8.88 6.38 24.70
N ASN A 244 7.55 6.28 24.70
CA ASN A 244 6.73 5.88 23.57
C ASN A 244 7.08 4.48 23.00
N ARG A 245 7.57 3.57 23.84
CA ARG A 245 7.89 2.20 23.49
C ARG A 245 6.73 1.28 23.85
N ILE A 246 6.40 0.36 22.97
CA ILE A 246 5.35 -0.65 23.20
C ILE A 246 5.78 -1.57 24.34
N THR A 247 4.90 -1.79 25.33
CA THR A 247 5.20 -2.49 26.57
C THR A 247 4.80 -3.97 26.56
N ILE A 248 4.23 -4.47 25.46
CA ILE A 248 3.87 -5.88 25.32
C ILE A 248 5.14 -6.73 25.48
N PRO A 249 5.21 -7.67 26.45
CA PRO A 249 6.38 -8.53 26.64
C PRO A 249 6.73 -9.28 25.35
N HIS A 250 8.03 -9.39 25.07
CA HIS A 250 8.57 -10.07 23.89
C HIS A 250 8.22 -9.44 22.52
N PHE A 251 7.54 -8.30 22.51
CA PHE A 251 7.15 -7.63 21.26
C PHE A 251 8.37 -7.25 20.40
N TYR A 252 9.46 -6.87 21.03
CA TYR A 252 10.69 -6.41 20.34
C TYR A 252 11.73 -7.51 20.12
N ASP A 253 11.53 -8.75 20.59
CA ASP A 253 12.56 -9.80 20.57
C ASP A 253 13.09 -10.10 19.15
N LYS A 254 12.25 -9.91 18.12
CA LYS A 254 12.61 -10.11 16.72
C LYS A 254 12.85 -8.80 15.97
N VAL A 255 12.70 -7.65 16.60
CA VAL A 255 12.94 -6.35 15.98
C VAL A 255 14.44 -6.11 15.88
N LYS A 256 14.96 -6.11 14.66
CA LYS A 256 16.37 -5.81 14.41
C LYS A 256 16.60 -4.30 14.40
N GLU A 257 17.65 -3.87 15.06
CA GLU A 257 18.14 -2.51 14.92
C GLU A 257 18.78 -2.37 13.53
N LEU A 258 18.52 -1.22 12.89
CA LEU A 258 19.20 -0.89 11.64
C LEU A 258 20.69 -0.67 11.88
N LEU A 259 21.50 -1.12 10.94
CA LEU A 259 22.90 -0.76 10.90
C LEU A 259 23.07 0.76 10.74
N PRO A 260 24.16 1.36 11.25
CA PRO A 260 24.41 2.78 11.10
C PRO A 260 24.34 3.26 9.64
N GLU A 261 24.82 2.45 8.70
CA GLU A 261 24.79 2.73 7.27
C GLU A 261 23.35 2.76 6.73
N GLU A 262 22.48 1.83 7.17
CA GLU A 262 21.07 1.80 6.80
C GLU A 262 20.33 3.02 7.36
N ARG A 263 20.58 3.38 8.64
CA ARG A 263 20.00 4.60 9.23
C ARG A 263 20.43 5.85 8.48
N HIS A 264 21.70 5.94 8.13
CA HIS A 264 22.22 7.07 7.34
C HIS A 264 21.54 7.16 5.97
N MET A 265 21.31 6.03 5.32
CA MET A 265 20.64 5.93 4.03
C MET A 265 19.19 6.44 4.10
N PHE A 266 18.39 5.98 5.05
CA PHE A 266 17.01 6.45 5.24
C PHE A 266 16.94 7.91 5.70
N ALA A 267 17.94 8.39 6.45
CA ALA A 267 18.04 9.79 6.88
C ALA A 267 18.31 10.78 5.72
N GLN A 268 18.61 10.28 4.50
CA GLN A 268 18.73 11.15 3.31
C GLN A 268 17.36 11.62 2.79
N THR A 269 16.26 10.97 3.23
CA THR A 269 14.91 11.42 2.91
C THR A 269 14.69 12.83 3.41
N PRO A 270 14.39 13.81 2.54
CA PRO A 270 14.08 15.16 2.98
C PRO A 270 12.89 15.17 3.92
N PHE A 271 13.10 15.66 5.14
CA PHE A 271 12.04 15.74 6.15
C PHE A 271 12.20 17.00 6.98
N SER A 272 11.14 17.79 7.06
CA SER A 272 11.05 18.97 7.94
C SER A 272 9.99 18.72 9.01
N LEU A 273 10.41 18.57 10.26
CA LEU A 273 9.49 18.39 11.39
C LEU A 273 8.54 19.59 11.56
N GLU A 274 9.01 20.80 11.29
CA GLU A 274 8.18 22.00 11.34
C GLU A 274 7.08 21.97 10.28
N ALA A 275 7.42 21.64 9.03
CA ALA A 275 6.47 21.52 7.95
C ALA A 275 5.46 20.38 8.21
N TYR A 276 5.93 19.23 8.69
CA TYR A 276 5.11 18.09 9.07
C TYR A 276 4.09 18.44 10.17
N ASN A 277 4.54 19.07 11.27
CA ASN A 277 3.64 19.48 12.35
C ASN A 277 2.61 20.52 11.88
N LYS A 278 3.03 21.46 11.04
CA LYS A 278 2.16 22.50 10.48
C LYS A 278 1.10 21.89 9.55
N ASP A 279 1.48 20.97 8.68
CA ASP A 279 0.56 20.29 7.75
C ASP A 279 -0.52 19.51 8.50
N LEU A 280 -0.12 18.77 9.54
CA LEU A 280 -1.03 17.99 10.38
C LEU A 280 -1.80 18.84 11.41
N GLY A 281 -1.50 20.14 11.56
CA GLY A 281 -2.14 21.00 12.55
C GLY A 281 -1.86 20.61 14.00
N ILE A 282 -0.71 19.98 14.29
CA ILE A 282 -0.30 19.55 15.62
C ILE A 282 0.83 20.40 16.18
N ALA A 283 0.91 20.52 17.50
CA ALA A 283 1.97 21.27 18.16
C ALA A 283 3.32 20.50 18.13
N GLU A 284 3.26 19.19 18.27
CA GLU A 284 4.44 18.31 18.35
C GLU A 284 4.10 16.89 17.88
N ALA A 285 4.96 16.32 17.04
CA ALA A 285 4.84 14.94 16.61
C ALA A 285 5.44 14.00 17.66
N LYS A 286 4.81 12.84 17.84
CA LYS A 286 5.25 11.78 18.75
C LYS A 286 6.24 10.84 18.06
N HIS A 287 7.26 10.37 18.79
CA HIS A 287 8.20 9.37 18.30
C HIS A 287 8.72 8.48 19.43
N GLU A 288 9.25 7.28 19.13
CA GLU A 288 9.96 6.42 20.07
C GLU A 288 11.30 7.09 20.48
N GLU A 289 11.64 7.07 21.77
CA GLU A 289 12.93 7.65 22.25
C GLU A 289 14.13 6.98 21.53
N GLY A 290 15.03 7.79 21.01
CA GLY A 290 16.21 7.35 20.23
C GLY A 290 15.99 7.23 18.73
N TYR A 291 14.78 7.51 18.26
CA TYR A 291 14.42 7.52 16.82
C TYR A 291 13.80 8.86 16.43
N SER A 292 13.95 9.22 15.17
CA SER A 292 13.27 10.38 14.60
C SER A 292 11.77 10.09 14.38
N VAL A 293 11.00 11.15 14.11
CA VAL A 293 9.58 11.02 13.73
C VAL A 293 9.44 10.16 12.46
N LEU A 294 10.29 10.41 11.46
CA LEU A 294 10.29 9.64 10.22
C LEU A 294 10.61 8.16 10.46
N GLU A 295 11.64 7.84 11.25
CA GLU A 295 11.97 6.47 11.61
C GLU A 295 10.81 5.78 12.35
N SER A 296 10.16 6.47 13.28
CA SER A 296 9.01 5.94 14.04
C SER A 296 7.80 5.68 13.14
N ALA A 297 7.63 6.48 12.09
CA ALA A 297 6.54 6.33 11.13
C ALA A 297 6.78 5.24 10.07
N THR A 298 8.04 4.85 9.81
CA THR A 298 8.38 3.99 8.65
C THR A 298 9.10 2.70 9.00
N ILE A 299 10.14 2.75 9.87
CA ILE A 299 11.04 1.62 10.14
C ILE A 299 10.92 1.05 11.56
N ARG A 300 10.14 1.70 12.42
CA ARG A 300 9.85 1.18 13.76
C ARG A 300 8.45 0.60 13.84
N PRO A 301 8.22 -0.40 14.70
CA PRO A 301 6.86 -0.89 14.94
C PRO A 301 6.04 0.20 15.65
N ALA A 302 4.73 0.19 15.41
CA ALA A 302 3.80 1.13 16.04
C ALA A 302 2.53 0.41 16.46
N LEU A 303 1.80 0.99 17.41
CA LEU A 303 0.53 0.49 17.87
C LEU A 303 -0.45 1.67 17.96
N ASP A 304 -1.63 1.51 17.36
CA ASP A 304 -2.65 2.55 17.36
C ASP A 304 -4.03 2.00 17.74
N VAL A 305 -4.76 2.79 18.52
CA VAL A 305 -6.16 2.51 18.86
C VAL A 305 -7.05 3.17 17.80
N ASN A 306 -7.58 2.37 16.89
CA ASN A 306 -8.38 2.83 15.75
C ASN A 306 -9.84 3.10 16.14
N GLY A 307 -10.30 2.51 17.26
CA GLY A 307 -11.63 2.72 17.79
C GLY A 307 -11.74 2.20 19.21
N ILE A 308 -12.53 2.90 20.03
CA ILE A 308 -12.90 2.48 21.38
C ILE A 308 -14.36 2.84 21.61
N TRP A 309 -15.15 1.90 22.14
CA TRP A 309 -16.57 2.15 22.44
C TRP A 309 -17.08 1.27 23.57
N GLY A 310 -18.18 1.73 24.16
CA GLY A 310 -18.88 1.09 25.26
C GLY A 310 -19.68 2.11 26.06
N GLY A 311 -20.58 1.65 26.91
CA GLY A 311 -21.46 2.51 27.68
C GLY A 311 -22.59 3.12 26.86
N TYR A 312 -23.18 4.19 27.39
CA TYR A 312 -24.32 4.86 26.76
C TYR A 312 -23.82 6.03 25.89
N THR A 313 -24.22 6.01 24.64
CA THR A 313 -23.87 7.02 23.62
C THR A 313 -25.09 7.71 23.01
N GLY A 314 -26.31 7.41 23.53
CA GLY A 314 -27.54 8.06 23.09
C GLY A 314 -27.74 9.47 23.66
N GLU A 315 -28.83 10.11 23.24
CA GLU A 315 -29.18 11.44 23.73
C GLU A 315 -29.52 11.41 25.22
N GLY A 316 -29.11 12.45 25.95
CA GLY A 316 -29.36 12.61 27.39
C GLY A 316 -28.38 11.83 28.26
N ALA A 317 -28.68 11.72 29.55
CA ALA A 317 -27.85 11.05 30.56
C ALA A 317 -28.40 9.69 30.97
N LYS A 318 -27.54 8.68 31.03
CA LYS A 318 -27.86 7.36 31.58
C LYS A 318 -26.73 6.92 32.50
N THR A 319 -27.01 6.84 33.82
CA THR A 319 -26.02 6.54 34.84
C THR A 319 -25.80 5.04 35.00
N ILE A 320 -25.05 4.43 34.09
CA ILE A 320 -24.80 2.99 34.06
C ILE A 320 -23.32 2.64 34.23
N ILE A 321 -23.08 1.41 34.72
CA ILE A 321 -21.86 0.65 34.51
C ILE A 321 -22.18 -0.33 33.37
N PRO A 322 -21.58 -0.18 32.18
CA PRO A 322 -21.87 -1.06 31.06
C PRO A 322 -21.37 -2.47 31.32
N SER A 323 -22.01 -3.47 30.72
CA SER A 323 -21.57 -4.86 30.79
C SER A 323 -20.37 -5.16 29.93
N LYS A 324 -20.14 -4.39 28.86
CA LYS A 324 -19.06 -4.58 27.90
C LYS A 324 -18.40 -3.29 27.46
N ALA A 325 -17.15 -3.40 27.03
CA ALA A 325 -16.40 -2.39 26.32
C ALA A 325 -15.57 -3.02 25.19
N TYR A 326 -15.27 -2.24 24.15
CA TYR A 326 -14.60 -2.73 22.95
C TYR A 326 -13.49 -1.77 22.51
N ALA A 327 -12.46 -2.32 21.88
CA ALA A 327 -11.48 -1.54 21.15
C ALA A 327 -11.05 -2.26 19.87
N LYS A 328 -10.70 -1.47 18.84
CA LYS A 328 -9.96 -1.94 17.66
C LYS A 328 -8.56 -1.39 17.73
N ILE A 329 -7.57 -2.25 17.59
CA ILE A 329 -6.16 -1.90 17.78
C ILE A 329 -5.37 -2.50 16.63
N SER A 330 -4.62 -1.66 15.94
CA SER A 330 -3.67 -2.06 14.90
C SER A 330 -2.24 -1.95 15.42
N MET A 331 -1.41 -2.91 15.03
CA MET A 331 0.02 -2.91 15.29
C MET A 331 0.75 -2.99 13.95
N ARG A 332 1.54 -1.96 13.64
CA ARG A 332 2.43 -1.98 12.49
C ARG A 332 3.70 -2.74 12.85
N LEU A 333 4.05 -3.70 12.02
CA LEU A 333 5.15 -4.62 12.25
C LEU A 333 6.35 -4.27 11.38
N VAL A 334 7.54 -4.67 11.83
CA VAL A 334 8.77 -4.55 11.03
C VAL A 334 9.27 -5.94 10.61
N PRO A 335 10.24 -6.04 9.69
CA PRO A 335 10.77 -7.34 9.25
C PRO A 335 11.11 -8.27 10.40
N ASP A 336 10.91 -9.57 10.21
CA ASP A 336 11.08 -10.68 11.16
C ASP A 336 9.97 -10.79 12.23
N GLN A 337 9.08 -9.82 12.40
CA GLN A 337 7.90 -9.98 13.24
C GLN A 337 6.81 -10.78 12.51
N ASP A 338 6.31 -11.82 13.17
CA ASP A 338 5.17 -12.62 12.66
C ASP A 338 3.84 -12.07 13.20
N SER A 339 2.90 -11.79 12.31
CA SER A 339 1.60 -11.20 12.66
C SER A 339 0.81 -12.05 13.66
N LYS A 340 0.81 -13.38 13.52
CA LYS A 340 0.07 -14.27 14.41
C LYS A 340 0.72 -14.38 15.79
N GLU A 341 2.05 -14.39 15.81
CA GLU A 341 2.82 -14.35 17.06
C GLU A 341 2.52 -13.06 17.83
N VAL A 342 2.55 -11.90 17.15
CA VAL A 342 2.24 -10.60 17.78
C VAL A 342 0.81 -10.55 18.31
N VAL A 343 -0.18 -11.08 17.60
CA VAL A 343 -1.56 -11.22 18.10
C VAL A 343 -1.58 -12.09 19.38
N SER A 344 -0.81 -13.18 19.42
CA SER A 344 -0.71 -14.04 20.60
C SER A 344 -0.08 -13.32 21.80
N LEU A 345 1.02 -12.59 21.58
CA LEU A 345 1.69 -11.78 22.63
C LEU A 345 0.76 -10.69 23.18
N PHE A 346 0.06 -9.99 22.29
CA PHE A 346 -0.95 -8.99 22.66
C PHE A 346 -2.05 -9.61 23.52
N THR A 347 -2.60 -10.75 23.09
CA THR A 347 -3.68 -11.44 23.81
C THR A 347 -3.25 -11.85 25.21
N GLN A 348 -2.09 -12.50 25.32
CA GLN A 348 -1.52 -12.92 26.61
C GLN A 348 -1.30 -11.72 27.55
N TYR A 349 -0.76 -10.62 27.01
CA TYR A 349 -0.53 -9.42 27.82
C TYR A 349 -1.84 -8.80 28.29
N PHE A 350 -2.85 -8.69 27.43
CA PHE A 350 -4.16 -8.15 27.80
C PHE A 350 -4.87 -9.01 28.85
N GLU A 351 -4.81 -10.34 28.71
CA GLU A 351 -5.32 -11.26 29.74
C GLU A 351 -4.58 -11.13 31.07
N GLN A 352 -3.26 -10.96 31.05
CA GLN A 352 -2.42 -10.82 32.22
C GLN A 352 -2.70 -9.52 33.00
N ILE A 353 -2.91 -8.38 32.30
CA ILE A 353 -3.13 -7.08 32.96
C ILE A 353 -4.58 -6.80 33.32
N ALA A 354 -5.51 -7.67 32.91
CA ALA A 354 -6.93 -7.55 33.21
C ALA A 354 -7.18 -7.86 34.72
N PRO A 355 -7.97 -7.02 35.41
CA PRO A 355 -8.40 -7.33 36.77
C PRO A 355 -9.38 -8.51 36.77
N LYS A 356 -9.45 -9.23 37.91
CA LYS A 356 -10.30 -10.44 38.08
C LYS A 356 -11.80 -10.19 37.81
N GLY A 357 -12.25 -8.95 37.87
CA GLY A 357 -13.66 -8.57 37.64
C GLY A 357 -14.10 -8.48 36.18
N VAL A 358 -13.19 -8.69 35.23
CA VAL A 358 -13.49 -8.67 33.78
C VAL A 358 -12.89 -9.87 33.07
N THR A 359 -13.47 -10.21 31.92
CA THR A 359 -12.91 -11.20 30.99
C THR A 359 -12.54 -10.51 29.68
N VAL A 360 -11.41 -10.94 29.10
CA VAL A 360 -10.88 -10.42 27.83
C VAL A 360 -11.14 -11.44 26.73
N LYS A 361 -11.59 -10.96 25.58
CA LYS A 361 -11.63 -11.73 24.36
C LYS A 361 -10.96 -10.90 23.24
N VAL A 362 -9.95 -11.46 22.61
CA VAL A 362 -9.27 -10.86 21.47
C VAL A 362 -9.65 -11.63 20.21
N LYS A 363 -10.08 -10.91 19.19
CA LYS A 363 -10.37 -11.44 17.86
C LYS A 363 -9.33 -10.91 16.88
N ASP A 364 -8.62 -11.80 16.22
CA ASP A 364 -7.77 -11.47 15.09
C ASP A 364 -8.65 -11.10 13.89
N LEU A 365 -8.47 -9.90 13.36
CA LEU A 365 -9.25 -9.37 12.23
C LEU A 365 -8.52 -9.57 10.91
N SER A 366 -7.26 -9.14 10.87
CA SER A 366 -6.41 -9.22 9.68
C SER A 366 -4.95 -9.01 10.04
N GLY A 367 -4.05 -9.39 9.15
CA GLY A 367 -2.64 -9.14 9.31
C GLY A 367 -1.83 -9.67 8.14
N GLY A 368 -0.62 -9.18 8.03
CA GLY A 368 0.35 -9.59 7.04
C GLY A 368 1.76 -9.25 7.48
N PRO A 369 2.78 -9.93 6.94
CA PRO A 369 4.16 -9.68 7.29
C PRO A 369 4.65 -8.34 6.73
N ALA A 370 5.72 -7.81 7.33
CA ALA A 370 6.48 -6.71 6.77
C ALA A 370 7.29 -7.19 5.54
N TYR A 371 7.69 -6.25 4.72
CA TYR A 371 8.55 -6.51 3.57
C TYR A 371 9.87 -5.75 3.69
N ALA A 372 10.97 -6.40 3.26
CA ALA A 372 12.27 -5.76 3.12
C ALA A 372 13.01 -6.31 1.90
N MET A 373 13.64 -5.39 1.17
CA MET A 373 14.50 -5.65 0.03
C MET A 373 15.95 -5.33 0.39
N ASP A 374 16.87 -6.19 -0.04
CA ASP A 374 18.29 -5.92 0.05
C ASP A 374 18.72 -4.96 -1.07
N ILE A 375 19.48 -3.92 -0.73
CA ILE A 375 20.03 -2.96 -1.71
C ILE A 375 20.98 -3.61 -2.71
N GLU A 376 21.57 -4.77 -2.40
CA GLU A 376 22.40 -5.53 -3.33
C GLU A 376 21.59 -6.43 -4.27
N ASN A 377 20.26 -6.45 -4.12
CA ASN A 377 19.40 -7.19 -5.06
C ASN A 377 19.52 -6.61 -6.48
N LYS A 378 19.67 -7.51 -7.47
CA LYS A 378 19.81 -7.12 -8.88
C LYS A 378 18.67 -6.25 -9.40
N GLY A 379 17.44 -6.56 -9.01
CA GLY A 379 16.27 -5.78 -9.39
C GLY A 379 16.30 -4.39 -8.81
N TYR A 380 16.71 -4.24 -7.54
CA TYR A 380 16.90 -2.94 -6.94
C TYR A 380 17.97 -2.13 -7.67
N LYS A 381 19.14 -2.72 -7.95
CA LYS A 381 20.22 -2.05 -8.71
C LYS A 381 19.78 -1.67 -10.12
N ALA A 382 18.91 -2.43 -10.75
CA ALA A 382 18.31 -2.07 -12.03
C ALA A 382 17.37 -0.87 -11.92
N ALA A 383 16.50 -0.84 -10.91
CA ALA A 383 15.61 0.27 -10.62
C ALA A 383 16.39 1.55 -10.27
N GLU A 384 17.41 1.45 -9.41
CA GLU A 384 18.34 2.54 -9.06
C GLU A 384 18.93 3.18 -10.32
N LYS A 385 19.56 2.38 -11.20
CA LYS A 385 20.15 2.87 -12.45
C LYS A 385 19.13 3.44 -13.43
N ALA A 386 17.93 2.85 -13.50
CA ALA A 386 16.87 3.34 -14.38
C ALA A 386 16.36 4.71 -13.93
N MET A 387 16.12 4.88 -12.65
CA MET A 387 15.73 6.17 -12.08
C MET A 387 16.86 7.21 -12.19
N GLU A 388 18.10 6.86 -11.84
CA GLU A 388 19.25 7.75 -12.02
C GLU A 388 19.36 8.24 -13.47
N LYS A 389 19.18 7.32 -14.44
CA LYS A 389 19.23 7.64 -15.87
C LYS A 389 18.16 8.66 -16.29
N THR A 390 16.96 8.56 -15.74
CA THR A 390 15.80 9.36 -16.18
C THR A 390 15.61 10.63 -15.37
N PHE A 391 15.94 10.61 -14.07
CA PHE A 391 15.86 11.77 -13.18
C PHE A 391 17.16 12.57 -13.12
N GLY A 392 18.29 11.99 -13.56
CA GLY A 392 19.63 12.62 -13.45
C GLY A 392 20.19 12.62 -12.03
N LYS A 393 19.56 11.92 -11.10
CA LYS A 393 19.95 11.75 -9.69
C LYS A 393 19.70 10.30 -9.28
N ALA A 394 20.58 9.73 -8.45
CA ALA A 394 20.33 8.45 -7.83
C ALA A 394 19.08 8.52 -6.94
N PRO A 395 18.20 7.50 -6.97
CA PRO A 395 17.05 7.48 -6.09
C PRO A 395 17.46 7.26 -4.64
N ILE A 396 16.69 7.84 -3.73
CA ILE A 396 16.84 7.58 -2.29
C ILE A 396 16.13 6.26 -1.97
N PRO A 397 16.80 5.33 -1.26
CA PRO A 397 16.13 4.16 -0.71
C PRO A 397 15.09 4.60 0.31
N ALA A 398 13.81 4.27 0.07
CA ALA A 398 12.71 4.69 0.92
C ALA A 398 12.18 3.55 1.80
N ALA A 399 11.58 3.92 2.92
CA ALA A 399 10.80 3.04 3.74
C ALA A 399 9.41 3.65 3.96
N GLU A 400 8.37 2.87 3.76
CA GLU A 400 6.99 3.31 3.92
C GLU A 400 6.34 2.71 5.16
N GLY A 401 5.48 3.50 5.80
CA GLY A 401 4.74 3.08 6.98
C GLY A 401 3.52 2.21 6.66
N GLY A 402 3.09 2.21 5.42
CA GLY A 402 2.00 1.39 4.91
C GLY A 402 2.36 -0.09 4.77
N SER A 403 1.35 -0.90 4.53
CA SER A 403 1.50 -2.34 4.27
C SER A 403 0.86 -2.64 2.93
N ILE A 404 1.59 -3.36 2.07
CA ILE A 404 1.06 -3.93 0.82
C ILE A 404 1.12 -5.46 0.98
N PRO A 405 0.06 -6.09 1.49
CA PRO A 405 0.06 -7.50 1.89
C PRO A 405 0.42 -8.46 0.75
N ILE A 406 0.11 -8.08 -0.49
CA ILE A 406 0.37 -8.89 -1.67
C ILE A 406 1.86 -9.06 -1.96
N VAL A 407 2.72 -8.10 -1.60
CA VAL A 407 4.17 -8.21 -1.80
C VAL A 407 4.74 -9.41 -1.04
N ALA A 408 4.31 -9.57 0.21
CA ALA A 408 4.70 -10.72 1.02
C ALA A 408 4.04 -12.03 0.55
N LEU A 409 2.82 -11.96 0.01
CA LEU A 409 2.15 -13.10 -0.63
C LEU A 409 2.96 -13.61 -1.82
N PHE A 410 3.44 -12.71 -2.68
CA PHE A 410 4.24 -13.09 -3.85
C PHE A 410 5.57 -13.74 -3.46
N GLU A 411 6.28 -13.19 -2.48
CA GLU A 411 7.50 -13.82 -1.99
C GLU A 411 7.24 -15.24 -1.47
N LYS A 412 6.15 -15.42 -0.72
CA LYS A 412 5.76 -16.73 -0.18
C LYS A 412 5.34 -17.72 -1.27
N GLU A 413 4.50 -17.30 -2.23
CA GLU A 413 3.87 -18.20 -3.20
C GLU A 413 4.71 -18.41 -4.46
N LEU A 414 5.44 -17.40 -4.92
CA LEU A 414 6.25 -17.44 -6.14
C LEU A 414 7.76 -17.55 -5.86
N GLY A 415 8.20 -17.30 -4.63
CA GLY A 415 9.61 -17.35 -4.24
C GLY A 415 10.46 -16.22 -4.82
N THR A 416 9.84 -15.15 -5.31
CA THR A 416 10.51 -14.03 -5.96
C THR A 416 10.26 -12.72 -5.22
N LYS A 417 11.25 -11.81 -5.30
CA LYS A 417 11.18 -10.48 -4.69
C LYS A 417 10.44 -9.51 -5.60
N SER A 418 9.81 -8.50 -4.98
CA SER A 418 9.09 -7.44 -5.67
C SER A 418 9.87 -6.13 -5.61
N ILE A 419 10.11 -5.50 -6.74
CA ILE A 419 10.68 -4.15 -6.81
C ILE A 419 9.54 -3.14 -6.79
N LEU A 420 9.56 -2.27 -5.79
CA LEU A 420 8.55 -1.22 -5.59
C LEU A 420 9.10 0.08 -6.19
N MET A 421 8.78 0.35 -7.44
CA MET A 421 9.26 1.47 -8.23
C MET A 421 8.06 2.31 -8.69
N GLY A 422 7.44 3.03 -7.73
CA GLY A 422 6.32 3.91 -7.98
C GLY A 422 6.74 5.30 -8.47
N PHE A 423 5.74 6.07 -8.89
CA PHE A 423 5.89 7.42 -9.41
C PHE A 423 4.82 8.38 -8.88
N GLY A 424 3.92 7.95 -8.01
CA GLY A 424 2.98 8.80 -7.29
C GLY A 424 3.68 9.74 -6.32
N LEU A 425 2.93 10.68 -5.75
CA LEU A 425 3.35 11.54 -4.66
C LEU A 425 2.37 11.43 -3.49
N ASP A 426 2.83 11.61 -2.27
CA ASP A 426 1.95 11.67 -1.10
C ASP A 426 0.90 12.79 -1.21
N SER A 427 1.20 13.84 -2.00
CA SER A 427 0.29 14.96 -2.29
C SER A 427 -0.79 14.65 -3.33
N ASP A 428 -0.76 13.48 -3.97
CA ASP A 428 -1.70 13.10 -5.04
C ASP A 428 -3.09 12.70 -4.50
N LEU A 429 -3.29 12.75 -3.18
CA LEU A 429 -4.57 12.56 -2.50
C LEU A 429 -5.25 11.21 -2.81
N ILE A 430 -4.46 10.13 -2.92
CA ILE A 430 -5.00 8.78 -3.06
C ILE A 430 -6.02 8.48 -1.95
N HIS A 431 -7.07 7.70 -2.23
CA HIS A 431 -8.21 7.40 -1.35
C HIS A 431 -9.02 8.62 -0.88
N SER A 432 -8.70 9.84 -1.36
CA SER A 432 -9.38 11.08 -0.99
C SER A 432 -10.10 11.72 -2.18
N PRO A 433 -11.05 12.65 -1.95
CA PRO A 433 -11.56 13.51 -3.01
C PRO A 433 -10.43 14.32 -3.67
N ASN A 434 -10.57 14.57 -4.98
CA ASN A 434 -9.58 15.27 -5.80
C ASN A 434 -8.26 14.51 -5.98
N GLU A 435 -8.29 13.17 -5.89
CA GLU A 435 -7.15 12.35 -6.32
C GLU A 435 -6.67 12.80 -7.68
N HIS A 436 -5.35 12.87 -7.83
CA HIS A 436 -4.74 13.29 -9.08
C HIS A 436 -3.39 12.62 -9.30
N TYR A 437 -2.91 12.67 -10.54
CA TYR A 437 -1.61 12.12 -10.92
C TYR A 437 -0.89 13.07 -11.86
N GLY A 438 0.34 13.44 -11.53
CA GLY A 438 1.12 14.38 -12.31
C GLY A 438 1.42 13.88 -13.72
N LEU A 439 1.25 14.74 -14.73
CA LEU A 439 1.67 14.43 -16.12
C LEU A 439 3.17 14.09 -16.17
N PHE A 440 3.98 14.84 -15.44
CA PHE A 440 5.41 14.55 -15.29
C PHE A 440 5.62 13.11 -14.82
N ASN A 441 4.93 12.69 -13.76
CA ASN A 441 5.05 11.38 -13.13
C ASN A 441 4.63 10.26 -14.06
N PHE A 442 3.48 10.41 -14.74
CA PHE A 442 2.99 9.46 -15.72
C PHE A 442 3.99 9.23 -16.87
N PHE A 443 4.47 10.30 -17.50
CA PHE A 443 5.42 10.16 -18.61
C PHE A 443 6.81 9.75 -18.15
N LYS A 444 7.21 10.13 -16.93
CA LYS A 444 8.47 9.73 -16.33
C LYS A 444 8.49 8.21 -16.05
N GLY A 445 7.39 7.65 -15.60
CA GLY A 445 7.25 6.20 -15.44
C GLY A 445 7.38 5.47 -16.78
N ILE A 446 6.68 5.93 -17.82
CA ILE A 446 6.82 5.35 -19.19
C ILE A 446 8.27 5.44 -19.67
N GLU A 447 8.98 6.54 -19.38
CA GLU A 447 10.39 6.71 -19.74
C GLU A 447 11.31 5.74 -18.97
N THR A 448 11.05 5.50 -17.68
CA THR A 448 11.95 4.79 -16.77
C THR A 448 11.85 3.27 -16.90
N ILE A 449 10.66 2.72 -17.07
CA ILE A 449 10.41 1.28 -17.12
C ILE A 449 11.25 0.55 -18.18
N PRO A 450 11.41 1.04 -19.43
CA PRO A 450 12.28 0.42 -20.40
C PRO A 450 13.74 0.30 -19.96
N TYR A 451 14.27 1.31 -19.28
CA TYR A 451 15.63 1.26 -18.72
C TYR A 451 15.76 0.24 -17.59
N PHE A 452 14.71 0.05 -16.78
CA PHE A 452 14.69 -1.02 -15.78
C PHE A 452 14.89 -2.39 -16.44
N TYR A 453 14.14 -2.70 -17.50
CA TYR A 453 14.29 -3.97 -18.23
C TYR A 453 15.70 -4.11 -18.81
N GLU A 454 16.26 -3.06 -19.42
CA GLU A 454 17.60 -3.09 -19.96
C GLU A 454 18.68 -3.34 -18.91
N TYR A 455 18.60 -2.64 -17.76
CA TYR A 455 19.61 -2.78 -16.70
C TYR A 455 19.46 -4.09 -15.95
N TYR A 456 18.25 -4.60 -15.78
CA TYR A 456 18.00 -5.89 -15.14
C TYR A 456 18.66 -7.04 -15.93
N VAL A 457 18.49 -7.06 -17.25
CA VAL A 457 19.12 -8.09 -18.11
C VAL A 457 20.62 -7.92 -18.19
N LYS A 458 21.15 -6.68 -18.20
CA LYS A 458 22.60 -6.44 -18.24
C LYS A 458 23.32 -6.86 -16.96
N SER A 459 22.64 -6.87 -15.83
CA SER A 459 23.21 -7.31 -14.54
C SER A 459 23.35 -8.84 -14.44
N GLU A 460 22.81 -9.59 -15.41
CA GLU A 460 22.97 -11.05 -15.51
C GLU A 460 24.20 -11.52 -16.29
N LYS A 461 24.89 -10.61 -16.96
CA LYS A 461 26.14 -10.85 -17.68
C LYS A 461 27.35 -10.40 -16.87
#